data_e07035bdb18a86ef050746a1e741a7b6
#
_entry.id   e07035bdb18a86ef050746a1e741a7b6
#
_cell.length_a   1.000
_cell.length_b   1.000
_cell.length_c   1.000
_cell.angle_alpha   90.00
_cell.angle_beta   90.00
_cell.angle_gamma   90.00
#
_symmetry.space_group_name_H-M   'P 1'
#
loop_
_entity.id
_entity.type
_entity.pdbx_description
1 polymer ?
#
loop_
_entity_poly.entity_id
_entity_poly.type
_entity_poly.pdbx_seq_one_letter_code
_entity_poly.pdbx_strand_id
1 'polypeptide(L)'
;MNGLYIGPMGMMNYMQRINVHSNNVANAQTTGFKAENMTSKVFDVQDTYRRGDGAVTNIGSVDYAVVPAATHVNLVQGNIQMTNSATDFFLDDGANGTTSFFVTSKNDETFLTRDGSFTINSDRYLQTSSGAYVMDVNNERIKIPESVNFFVSNNGEIYREVNDGTLQKPDIKRIVIAQLQTKTVDAEANNRLVQRENKSFTLAEGNIADLPNGTGLVKNHMLENSNVDMTKEMANLMTDQRMISASQRVMTSFDKIYEKEANEILR
;
A
#
# COMPACT_ATOMS: atom_id res chain seq x y z
N MET A 1 -3.16 17.19 -35.91
CA MET A 1 -4.22 16.68 -35.03
C MET A 1 -3.71 16.04 -33.71
N ASN A 2 -2.42 15.83 -33.54
CA ASN A 2 -1.87 15.14 -32.36
C ASN A 2 -2.00 15.93 -31.05
N GLY A 3 -1.97 17.28 -31.08
CA GLY A 3 -2.07 18.11 -29.88
C GLY A 3 -3.40 17.97 -29.12
N LEU A 4 -4.50 17.64 -29.82
CA LEU A 4 -5.81 17.45 -29.23
C LEU A 4 -5.91 16.19 -28.36
N TYR A 5 -5.10 15.17 -28.64
CA TYR A 5 -5.07 13.92 -27.86
C TYR A 5 -4.03 13.95 -26.72
N ILE A 6 -2.92 14.65 -26.91
CA ILE A 6 -1.83 14.74 -25.93
C ILE A 6 -2.30 15.45 -24.65
N GLY A 7 -3.08 16.55 -24.81
CA GLY A 7 -3.60 17.32 -23.68
C GLY A 7 -4.46 16.49 -22.72
N PRO A 8 -5.53 15.83 -23.21
CA PRO A 8 -6.38 14.97 -22.38
C PRO A 8 -5.63 13.79 -21.73
N MET A 9 -4.71 13.15 -22.44
CA MET A 9 -3.91 12.05 -21.88
C MET A 9 -3.04 12.51 -20.71
N GLY A 10 -2.36 13.64 -20.86
CA GLY A 10 -1.61 14.27 -19.79
C GLY A 10 -2.50 14.61 -18.57
N MET A 11 -3.68 15.18 -18.84
CA MET A 11 -4.66 15.50 -17.81
C MET A 11 -5.12 14.24 -17.05
N MET A 12 -5.44 13.15 -17.75
CA MET A 12 -5.82 11.88 -17.13
C MET A 12 -4.70 11.32 -16.24
N ASN A 13 -3.45 11.41 -16.70
CA ASN A 13 -2.30 10.98 -15.90
C ASN A 13 -2.18 11.79 -14.60
N TYR A 14 -2.29 13.11 -14.65
CA TYR A 14 -2.25 13.95 -13.46
C TYR A 14 -3.45 13.75 -12.55
N MET A 15 -4.65 13.50 -13.09
CA MET A 15 -5.83 13.16 -12.27
C MET A 15 -5.60 11.86 -11.48
N GLN A 16 -5.04 10.84 -12.11
CA GLN A 16 -4.74 9.60 -11.41
C GLN A 16 -3.67 9.79 -10.33
N ARG A 17 -2.64 10.61 -10.58
CA ARG A 17 -1.64 10.98 -9.56
C ARG A 17 -2.27 11.72 -8.38
N ILE A 18 -3.18 12.66 -8.64
CA ILE A 18 -3.93 13.35 -7.58
C ILE A 18 -4.71 12.35 -6.72
N ASN A 19 -5.34 11.35 -7.32
CA ASN A 19 -6.06 10.32 -6.57
C ASN A 19 -5.13 9.56 -5.63
N VAL A 20 -3.95 9.15 -6.11
CA VAL A 20 -2.93 8.45 -5.28
C VAL A 20 -2.42 9.37 -4.15
N HIS A 21 -2.03 10.60 -4.47
CA HIS A 21 -1.56 11.55 -3.45
C HIS A 21 -2.64 11.91 -2.42
N SER A 22 -3.91 12.03 -2.86
CA SER A 22 -5.05 12.26 -1.96
C SER A 22 -5.28 11.08 -1.03
N ASN A 23 -5.18 9.86 -1.54
CA ASN A 23 -5.26 8.64 -0.72
C ASN A 23 -4.15 8.58 0.32
N ASN A 24 -2.91 8.90 -0.08
CA ASN A 24 -1.77 8.97 0.84
C ASN A 24 -2.01 10.01 1.95
N VAL A 25 -2.44 11.23 1.59
CA VAL A 25 -2.73 12.29 2.58
C VAL A 25 -3.85 11.88 3.54
N ALA A 26 -4.94 11.30 3.03
CA ALA A 26 -6.06 10.85 3.86
C ALA A 26 -5.62 9.78 4.88
N ASN A 27 -4.62 8.97 4.53
CA ASN A 27 -4.10 7.89 5.36
C ASN A 27 -2.76 8.19 6.05
N ALA A 28 -2.31 9.44 6.05
CA ALA A 28 -1.03 9.82 6.66
C ALA A 28 -0.97 9.57 8.18
N GLN A 29 -2.12 9.55 8.86
CA GLN A 29 -2.24 9.25 10.30
C GLN A 29 -2.78 7.84 10.58
N THR A 30 -2.97 7.04 9.53
CA THR A 30 -3.54 5.70 9.65
C THR A 30 -2.45 4.70 9.99
N THR A 31 -2.61 3.94 11.09
CA THR A 31 -1.65 2.90 11.52
C THR A 31 -1.51 1.82 10.47
N GLY A 32 -0.27 1.37 10.21
CA GLY A 32 0.04 0.31 9.27
C GLY A 32 -0.18 0.65 7.80
N PHE A 33 -0.56 1.89 7.46
CA PHE A 33 -0.73 2.32 6.07
C PHE A 33 0.64 2.49 5.40
N LYS A 34 0.73 2.01 4.17
CA LYS A 34 1.91 2.17 3.31
C LYS A 34 1.58 3.08 2.13
N ALA A 35 2.43 4.09 1.93
CA ALA A 35 2.29 5.02 0.82
C ALA A 35 2.29 4.32 -0.54
N GLU A 36 1.45 4.75 -1.43
CA GLU A 36 1.44 4.32 -2.82
C GLU A 36 2.14 5.33 -3.72
N ASN A 37 2.92 4.84 -4.66
CA ASN A 37 3.56 5.64 -5.69
C ASN A 37 3.09 5.19 -7.06
N MET A 38 2.70 6.13 -7.91
CA MET A 38 2.30 5.85 -9.28
C MET A 38 3.46 6.05 -10.23
N THR A 39 3.69 5.08 -11.10
CA THR A 39 4.59 5.20 -12.26
C THR A 39 3.80 5.49 -13.52
N SER A 40 4.42 6.22 -14.42
CA SER A 40 3.84 6.54 -15.72
C SER A 40 4.72 5.98 -16.83
N LYS A 41 4.11 5.60 -17.94
CA LYS A 41 4.82 5.14 -19.14
C LYS A 41 4.43 5.95 -20.36
N VAL A 42 5.30 5.95 -21.33
CA VAL A 42 5.00 6.50 -22.66
C VAL A 42 3.92 5.62 -23.31
N PHE A 43 2.88 6.28 -23.89
CA PHE A 43 1.77 5.58 -24.52
C PHE A 43 2.17 5.00 -25.88
N ASP A 44 2.81 5.83 -26.71
CA ASP A 44 3.21 5.46 -28.07
C ASP A 44 4.51 6.19 -28.45
N VAL A 45 5.36 5.45 -29.15
CA VAL A 45 6.63 5.96 -29.67
C VAL A 45 6.56 5.83 -31.18
N GLN A 46 6.50 6.95 -31.90
CA GLN A 46 6.44 6.95 -33.35
C GLN A 46 7.76 7.37 -33.97
N ASP A 47 8.22 6.58 -34.92
CA ASP A 47 9.40 6.91 -35.70
C ASP A 47 9.11 8.09 -36.63
N THR A 48 10.00 9.06 -36.61
CA THR A 48 9.92 10.27 -37.45
C THR A 48 10.84 10.11 -38.66
N TYR A 49 10.25 10.31 -39.81
CA TYR A 49 10.97 10.16 -41.11
C TYR A 49 11.09 11.50 -41.82
N ARG A 50 12.30 11.80 -42.30
CA ARG A 50 12.55 12.90 -43.21
C ARG A 50 12.37 12.39 -44.64
N ARG A 51 11.48 13.06 -45.41
CA ARG A 51 11.38 12.89 -46.87
C ARG A 51 12.18 13.98 -47.58
N GLY A 52 13.21 13.61 -48.31
CA GLY A 52 14.00 14.50 -49.13
C GLY A 52 14.66 13.71 -50.26
N ASP A 53 14.71 14.29 -51.46
CA ASP A 53 15.41 13.77 -52.67
C ASP A 53 15.16 12.28 -52.99
N GLY A 54 13.91 11.82 -52.83
CA GLY A 54 13.52 10.45 -53.14
C GLY A 54 13.89 9.40 -52.10
N ALA A 55 14.58 9.80 -51.02
CA ALA A 55 14.93 8.91 -49.89
C ALA A 55 14.09 9.23 -48.64
N VAL A 56 13.67 8.17 -47.94
CA VAL A 56 13.02 8.25 -46.63
C VAL A 56 14.04 7.81 -45.58
N THR A 57 14.49 8.74 -44.75
CA THR A 57 15.48 8.47 -43.71
C THR A 57 14.82 8.62 -42.35
N ASN A 58 14.95 7.60 -41.47
CA ASN A 58 14.53 7.72 -40.09
C ASN A 58 15.45 8.71 -39.36
N ILE A 59 14.87 9.75 -38.76
CA ILE A 59 15.58 10.83 -38.06
C ILE A 59 15.42 10.75 -36.54
N GLY A 60 14.74 9.71 -36.02
CA GLY A 60 14.52 9.49 -34.60
C GLY A 60 13.09 9.08 -34.28
N SER A 61 12.79 8.96 -33.02
CA SER A 61 11.45 8.66 -32.50
C SER A 61 10.96 9.83 -31.64
N VAL A 62 9.63 10.00 -31.61
CA VAL A 62 8.94 11.00 -30.78
C VAL A 62 7.94 10.29 -29.88
N ASP A 63 8.03 10.61 -28.59
CA ASP A 63 7.09 10.11 -27.58
C ASP A 63 5.82 10.94 -27.61
N TYR A 64 4.67 10.28 -27.79
CA TYR A 64 3.41 11.01 -28.07
C TYR A 64 2.58 11.32 -26.84
N ALA A 65 2.62 10.53 -25.79
CA ALA A 65 1.83 10.81 -24.59
C ALA A 65 2.36 10.02 -23.41
N VAL A 66 2.01 10.45 -22.22
CA VAL A 66 2.30 9.76 -20.96
C VAL A 66 0.98 9.30 -20.35
N VAL A 67 0.91 8.01 -20.01
CA VAL A 67 -0.25 7.38 -19.38
C VAL A 67 0.15 6.74 -18.05
N PRO A 68 -0.79 6.62 -17.11
CA PRO A 68 -0.54 5.87 -15.87
C PRO A 68 -0.19 4.42 -16.21
N ALA A 69 0.85 3.87 -15.59
CA ALA A 69 1.29 2.49 -15.82
C ALA A 69 0.90 1.56 -14.67
N ALA A 70 1.42 1.82 -13.48
CA ALA A 70 1.18 1.00 -12.32
C ALA A 70 1.29 1.82 -11.03
N THR A 71 0.64 1.34 -9.98
CA THR A 71 0.80 1.84 -8.63
C THR A 71 1.59 0.81 -7.83
N HIS A 72 2.60 1.25 -7.12
CA HIS A 72 3.46 0.40 -6.29
C HIS A 72 3.36 0.85 -4.84
N VAL A 73 3.29 -0.12 -3.94
CA VAL A 73 3.30 0.14 -2.50
C VAL A 73 4.74 0.39 -2.03
N ASN A 74 4.94 1.47 -1.28
CA ASN A 74 6.23 1.76 -0.64
C ASN A 74 6.33 1.00 0.67
N LEU A 75 7.12 -0.07 0.72
CA LEU A 75 7.25 -0.94 1.88
C LEU A 75 8.22 -0.44 2.97
N VAL A 76 8.83 0.73 2.79
CA VAL A 76 9.68 1.33 3.83
C VAL A 76 8.92 1.39 5.15
N GLN A 77 9.59 0.99 6.23
CA GLN A 77 9.02 0.97 7.57
C GLN A 77 8.68 2.41 8.03
N GLY A 78 7.48 2.56 8.63
CA GLY A 78 7.04 3.83 9.22
C GLY A 78 7.63 4.05 10.62
N ASN A 79 7.33 5.21 11.19
CA ASN A 79 7.74 5.51 12.56
C ASN A 79 6.99 4.63 13.58
N ILE A 80 7.69 4.27 14.66
CA ILE A 80 7.12 3.47 15.74
C ILE A 80 6.42 4.40 16.73
N GLN A 81 5.20 4.05 17.10
CA GLN A 81 4.44 4.68 18.18
C GLN A 81 4.26 3.70 19.32
N MET A 82 4.69 4.08 20.52
CA MET A 82 4.42 3.30 21.74
C MET A 82 2.95 3.48 22.15
N THR A 83 2.31 2.39 22.55
CA THR A 83 0.95 2.35 23.05
C THR A 83 0.88 1.63 24.40
N ASN A 84 -0.24 1.79 25.11
CA ASN A 84 -0.48 1.07 26.38
C ASN A 84 -1.38 -0.16 26.21
N SER A 85 -1.76 -0.48 24.98
CA SER A 85 -2.65 -1.61 24.68
C SER A 85 -1.84 -2.92 24.57
N ALA A 86 -2.31 -3.95 25.24
CA ALA A 86 -1.71 -5.29 25.14
C ALA A 86 -1.99 -5.99 23.81
N THR A 87 -2.96 -5.48 23.02
CA THR A 87 -3.36 -6.03 21.72
C THR A 87 -2.71 -5.32 20.55
N ASP A 88 -1.84 -4.34 20.82
CA ASP A 88 -1.13 -3.60 19.80
C ASP A 88 0.22 -4.24 19.51
N PHE A 89 0.46 -4.60 18.26
CA PHE A 89 1.66 -5.29 17.82
C PHE A 89 2.35 -4.55 16.68
N PHE A 90 3.64 -4.59 16.70
CA PHE A 90 4.51 -4.02 15.68
C PHE A 90 5.41 -5.11 15.11
N LEU A 91 5.61 -5.10 13.79
CA LEU A 91 6.55 -5.97 13.10
C LEU A 91 7.84 -5.21 12.80
N ASP A 92 8.92 -5.65 13.41
CA ASP A 92 10.27 -5.14 13.16
C ASP A 92 10.96 -6.05 12.14
N ASP A 93 11.16 -5.55 10.94
CA ASP A 93 11.78 -6.31 9.84
C ASP A 93 13.31 -6.31 9.90
N GLY A 94 13.92 -5.47 10.75
CA GLY A 94 15.36 -5.28 10.77
C GLY A 94 15.90 -4.71 9.44
N ALA A 95 17.17 -5.02 9.14
CA ALA A 95 17.85 -4.51 7.95
C ALA A 95 17.82 -5.49 6.74
N ASN A 96 16.92 -6.47 6.73
CA ASN A 96 16.99 -7.60 5.78
C ASN A 96 16.41 -7.31 4.40
N GLY A 97 15.88 -6.11 4.15
CA GLY A 97 15.30 -5.74 2.85
C GLY A 97 13.99 -6.45 2.50
N THR A 98 13.42 -7.20 3.43
CA THR A 98 12.13 -7.88 3.31
C THR A 98 11.13 -7.27 4.28
N THR A 99 9.85 -7.26 3.92
CA THR A 99 8.79 -6.71 4.77
C THR A 99 7.85 -7.81 5.22
N SER A 100 7.66 -7.96 6.52
CA SER A 100 6.74 -8.93 7.11
C SER A 100 5.34 -8.34 7.25
N PHE A 101 4.32 -9.17 7.15
CA PHE A 101 2.92 -8.80 7.32
C PHE A 101 2.21 -9.79 8.23
N PHE A 102 1.23 -9.31 8.99
CA PHE A 102 0.29 -10.18 9.65
C PHE A 102 -0.68 -10.77 8.65
N VAL A 103 -1.08 -12.01 8.88
CA VAL A 103 -2.08 -12.70 8.07
C VAL A 103 -3.43 -12.61 8.77
N THR A 104 -4.43 -12.14 8.03
CA THR A 104 -5.80 -12.00 8.51
C THR A 104 -6.75 -12.67 7.54
N SER A 105 -7.91 -13.13 8.02
CA SER A 105 -8.93 -13.73 7.19
C SER A 105 -10.29 -13.10 7.43
N LYS A 106 -11.02 -12.84 6.35
CA LYS A 106 -12.42 -12.37 6.38
C LYS A 106 -13.20 -13.05 5.27
N ASN A 107 -14.33 -13.64 5.60
CA ASN A 107 -15.19 -14.38 4.65
C ASN A 107 -14.42 -15.45 3.85
N ASP A 108 -13.54 -16.19 4.52
CA ASP A 108 -12.67 -17.23 3.95
C ASP A 108 -11.63 -16.72 2.93
N GLU A 109 -11.51 -15.40 2.75
CA GLU A 109 -10.41 -14.80 2.01
C GLU A 109 -9.29 -14.38 2.96
N THR A 110 -8.05 -14.59 2.53
CA THR A 110 -6.84 -14.26 3.30
C THR A 110 -6.26 -12.94 2.83
N PHE A 111 -5.88 -12.10 3.78
CA PHE A 111 -5.29 -10.78 3.54
C PHE A 111 -4.02 -10.61 4.35
N LEU A 112 -3.14 -9.77 3.85
CA LEU A 112 -1.96 -9.29 4.56
C LEU A 112 -2.23 -7.91 5.14
N THR A 113 -1.73 -7.62 6.34
CA THR A 113 -1.83 -6.28 6.93
C THR A 113 -0.60 -5.93 7.75
N ARG A 114 -0.27 -4.62 7.77
CA ARG A 114 0.72 -4.04 8.70
C ARG A 114 0.06 -3.34 9.89
N ASP A 115 -1.27 -3.21 9.85
CA ASP A 115 -2.01 -2.68 10.98
C ASP A 115 -2.02 -3.70 12.11
N GLY A 116 -1.28 -3.42 13.17
CA GLY A 116 -1.20 -4.24 14.37
C GLY A 116 -2.18 -3.81 15.46
N SER A 117 -3.09 -2.87 15.21
CA SER A 117 -4.12 -2.44 16.16
C SER A 117 -5.27 -3.44 16.21
N PHE A 118 -5.06 -4.53 16.95
CA PHE A 118 -6.07 -5.57 17.08
C PHE A 118 -6.99 -5.35 18.26
N THR A 119 -8.20 -5.90 18.15
CA THR A 119 -9.19 -5.89 19.21
C THR A 119 -9.68 -7.31 19.47
N ILE A 120 -10.16 -7.58 20.69
CA ILE A 120 -10.75 -8.85 21.04
C ILE A 120 -12.27 -8.71 20.94
N ASN A 121 -12.91 -9.54 20.12
CA ASN A 121 -14.38 -9.52 19.95
C ASN A 121 -15.10 -10.20 21.12
N SER A 122 -16.46 -10.22 21.07
CA SER A 122 -17.32 -10.85 22.09
C SER A 122 -17.04 -12.34 22.25
N ASP A 123 -16.66 -13.03 21.18
CA ASP A 123 -16.35 -14.45 21.13
C ASP A 123 -14.90 -14.76 21.51
N ARG A 124 -14.15 -13.72 21.93
CA ARG A 124 -12.74 -13.79 22.34
C ARG A 124 -11.74 -14.07 21.22
N TYR A 125 -12.12 -13.80 19.98
CA TYR A 125 -11.17 -13.85 18.87
C TYR A 125 -10.45 -12.52 18.66
N LEU A 126 -9.18 -12.61 18.29
CA LEU A 126 -8.37 -11.44 17.91
C LEU A 126 -8.76 -11.02 16.48
N GLN A 127 -9.14 -9.76 16.31
CA GLN A 127 -9.60 -9.22 15.04
C GLN A 127 -9.06 -7.81 14.79
N THR A 128 -9.02 -7.41 13.52
CA THR A 128 -8.74 -6.04 13.09
C THR A 128 -9.96 -5.14 13.31
N SER A 129 -9.78 -3.83 13.20
CA SER A 129 -10.88 -2.84 13.24
C SER A 129 -11.92 -3.06 12.13
N SER A 130 -11.54 -3.72 11.02
CA SER A 130 -12.44 -4.08 9.90
C SER A 130 -13.18 -5.40 10.10
N GLY A 131 -12.96 -6.09 11.24
CA GLY A 131 -13.58 -7.37 11.57
C GLY A 131 -12.93 -8.59 10.91
N ALA A 132 -11.72 -8.46 10.35
CA ALA A 132 -10.95 -9.59 9.86
C ALA A 132 -10.25 -10.29 11.05
N TYR A 133 -10.33 -11.63 11.10
CA TYR A 133 -9.70 -12.42 12.14
C TYR A 133 -8.21 -12.59 11.91
N VAL A 134 -7.41 -12.46 12.97
CA VAL A 134 -5.97 -12.74 12.92
C VAL A 134 -5.75 -14.24 12.94
N MET A 135 -4.86 -14.71 12.05
CA MET A 135 -4.63 -16.13 11.85
C MET A 135 -3.37 -16.60 12.60
N ASP A 136 -3.44 -17.82 13.08
CA ASP A 136 -2.30 -18.58 13.60
C ASP A 136 -1.52 -19.28 12.46
N VAL A 137 -0.33 -19.73 12.74
CA VAL A 137 0.55 -20.51 11.83
C VAL A 137 -0.17 -21.74 11.24
N ASN A 138 -1.15 -22.30 11.97
CA ASN A 138 -1.97 -23.41 11.53
C ASN A 138 -3.18 -23.00 10.67
N ASN A 139 -3.30 -21.73 10.27
CA ASN A 139 -4.47 -21.15 9.62
C ASN A 139 -5.75 -21.23 10.46
N GLU A 140 -5.63 -21.19 11.78
CA GLU A 140 -6.75 -21.12 12.70
C GLU A 140 -6.93 -19.69 13.22
N ARG A 141 -8.14 -19.33 13.63
CA ARG A 141 -8.45 -18.02 14.23
C ARG A 141 -7.91 -18.00 15.66
N ILE A 142 -7.17 -16.96 16.02
CA ILE A 142 -6.57 -16.83 17.34
C ILE A 142 -7.64 -16.48 18.37
N LYS A 143 -7.82 -17.36 19.37
CA LYS A 143 -8.76 -17.16 20.47
C LYS A 143 -7.99 -16.92 21.78
N ILE A 144 -8.29 -15.79 22.43
CA ILE A 144 -7.68 -15.41 23.71
C ILE A 144 -8.64 -15.87 24.84
N PRO A 145 -8.20 -16.74 25.77
CA PRO A 145 -9.04 -17.19 26.91
C PRO A 145 -9.48 -16.04 27.81
N GLU A 146 -10.59 -16.23 28.53
CA GLU A 146 -11.06 -15.25 29.51
C GLU A 146 -10.13 -15.11 30.70
N SER A 147 -10.11 -13.92 31.27
CA SER A 147 -9.43 -13.60 32.56
C SER A 147 -7.93 -13.83 32.60
N VAL A 148 -7.22 -13.74 31.48
CA VAL A 148 -5.79 -14.04 31.43
C VAL A 148 -5.01 -12.86 30.86
N ASN A 149 -3.98 -12.43 31.56
CA ASN A 149 -2.95 -11.60 30.98
C ASN A 149 -2.18 -12.44 29.97
N PHE A 150 -2.11 -11.96 28.72
CA PHE A 150 -1.32 -12.63 27.69
C PHE A 150 -0.10 -11.78 27.33
N PHE A 151 0.94 -12.43 26.92
CA PHE A 151 2.18 -11.82 26.43
C PHE A 151 2.49 -12.41 25.07
N VAL A 152 3.06 -11.60 24.21
CA VAL A 152 3.55 -12.08 22.93
C VAL A 152 5.07 -12.00 22.93
N SER A 153 5.71 -13.11 22.56
CA SER A 153 7.15 -13.18 22.38
C SER A 153 7.58 -12.50 21.08
N ASN A 154 8.85 -12.14 20.98
CA ASN A 154 9.43 -11.60 19.74
C ASN A 154 9.25 -12.54 18.53
N ASN A 155 9.05 -13.82 18.76
CA ASN A 155 8.76 -14.81 17.70
C ASN A 155 7.27 -14.88 17.31
N GLY A 156 6.41 -14.02 17.87
CA GLY A 156 4.98 -14.03 17.62
C GLY A 156 4.18 -15.07 18.42
N GLU A 157 4.81 -15.80 19.34
CA GLU A 157 4.11 -16.76 20.20
C GLU A 157 3.34 -16.03 21.30
N ILE A 158 2.07 -16.35 21.44
CA ILE A 158 1.17 -15.79 22.45
C ILE A 158 1.16 -16.72 23.66
N TYR A 159 1.57 -16.19 24.80
CA TYR A 159 1.62 -16.92 26.08
C TYR A 159 0.54 -16.41 27.01
N ARG A 160 -0.01 -17.31 27.83
CA ARG A 160 -0.78 -16.95 29.01
C ARG A 160 0.04 -17.21 30.28
N GLU A 161 -0.12 -16.35 31.26
CA GLU A 161 0.38 -16.61 32.61
C GLU A 161 -0.64 -17.42 33.40
N VAL A 162 -0.19 -18.53 33.97
CA VAL A 162 -0.98 -19.35 34.88
C VAL A 162 -0.29 -19.29 36.25
N ASN A 163 -0.98 -18.70 37.23
CA ASN A 163 -0.53 -18.81 38.62
C ASN A 163 -0.82 -20.23 39.12
N ASP A 164 0.21 -21.02 39.28
CA ASP A 164 0.12 -22.31 39.97
C ASP A 164 0.08 -22.01 41.47
N GLY A 165 -1.12 -22.09 42.06
CA GLY A 165 -1.44 -21.63 43.43
C GLY A 165 -0.74 -22.38 44.59
N THR A 166 0.51 -22.79 44.42
CA THR A 166 1.36 -23.32 45.49
C THR A 166 2.05 -22.20 46.25
N LEU A 167 1.81 -22.13 47.54
CA LEU A 167 2.17 -21.06 48.49
C LEU A 167 3.67 -20.77 48.68
N GLN A 168 4.57 -21.27 47.84
CA GLN A 168 6.02 -21.02 47.92
C GLN A 168 6.62 -20.63 46.59
N LYS A 169 6.66 -19.33 46.29
CA LYS A 169 7.03 -18.66 45.04
C LYS A 169 6.05 -18.91 43.89
N PRO A 170 5.44 -17.88 43.32
CA PRO A 170 4.61 -18.06 42.15
C PRO A 170 5.53 -18.49 40.99
N ASP A 171 5.57 -19.78 40.68
CA ASP A 171 6.10 -20.26 39.41
C ASP A 171 5.11 -19.85 38.32
N ILE A 172 5.40 -18.71 37.69
CA ILE A 172 4.64 -18.22 36.56
C ILE A 172 4.91 -19.14 35.38
N LYS A 173 4.02 -20.08 35.15
CA LYS A 173 4.11 -21.00 34.02
C LYS A 173 3.54 -20.31 32.78
N ARG A 174 4.37 -20.12 31.79
CA ARG A 174 3.97 -19.56 30.47
C ARG A 174 3.55 -20.72 29.57
N ILE A 175 2.31 -20.71 29.10
CA ILE A 175 1.78 -21.70 28.15
C ILE A 175 1.51 -21.00 26.83
N VAL A 176 2.06 -21.52 25.73
CA VAL A 176 1.76 -21.04 24.38
C VAL A 176 0.30 -21.34 24.07
N ILE A 177 -0.43 -20.32 23.67
CA ILE A 177 -1.83 -20.44 23.25
C ILE A 177 -1.92 -20.53 21.72
N ALA A 178 -1.18 -19.66 21.03
CA ALA A 178 -1.17 -19.53 19.59
C ALA A 178 0.13 -18.83 19.15
N GLN A 179 0.43 -18.90 17.87
CA GLN A 179 1.55 -18.17 17.27
C GLN A 179 1.01 -17.33 16.11
N LEU A 180 1.27 -16.03 16.15
CA LEU A 180 0.88 -15.11 15.08
C LEU A 180 1.50 -15.54 13.75
N GLN A 181 0.65 -15.72 12.74
CA GLN A 181 1.11 -16.00 11.39
C GLN A 181 1.61 -14.71 10.74
N THR A 182 2.86 -14.73 10.34
CA THR A 182 3.47 -13.64 9.57
C THR A 182 4.00 -14.16 8.24
N LYS A 183 3.90 -13.36 7.19
CA LYS A 183 4.39 -13.67 5.84
C LYS A 183 5.35 -12.57 5.40
N THR A 184 6.39 -12.91 4.69
CA THR A 184 7.39 -11.97 4.18
C THR A 184 7.15 -11.69 2.72
N VAL A 185 7.23 -10.41 2.35
CA VAL A 185 7.15 -9.91 0.99
C VAL A 185 8.52 -9.36 0.60
N ASP A 186 9.10 -9.91 -0.45
CA ASP A 186 10.32 -9.44 -1.09
C ASP A 186 10.02 -8.44 -2.22
N ALA A 187 11.06 -7.95 -2.88
CA ALA A 187 10.92 -6.97 -3.95
C ALA A 187 10.13 -7.50 -5.16
N GLU A 188 10.19 -8.81 -5.43
CA GLU A 188 9.45 -9.43 -6.53
C GLU A 188 7.96 -9.56 -6.19
N ALA A 189 7.64 -10.03 -4.99
CA ALA A 189 6.27 -10.12 -4.52
C ALA A 189 5.62 -8.74 -4.31
N ASN A 190 6.39 -7.69 -4.01
CA ASN A 190 5.91 -6.32 -3.91
C ASN A 190 5.29 -5.82 -5.23
N ASN A 191 5.83 -6.18 -6.37
CA ASN A 191 5.26 -5.80 -7.68
C ASN A 191 3.87 -6.41 -7.92
N ARG A 192 3.51 -7.46 -7.18
CA ARG A 192 2.21 -8.14 -7.24
C ARG A 192 1.29 -7.77 -6.09
N LEU A 193 1.75 -6.91 -5.17
CA LEU A 193 0.97 -6.47 -4.02
C LEU A 193 -0.06 -5.44 -4.47
N VAL A 194 -1.32 -5.69 -4.13
CA VAL A 194 -2.44 -4.78 -4.37
C VAL A 194 -3.03 -4.37 -3.04
N GLN A 195 -3.04 -3.08 -2.78
CA GLN A 195 -3.70 -2.54 -1.62
C GLN A 195 -5.21 -2.60 -1.81
N ARG A 196 -5.89 -3.10 -0.81
CA ARG A 196 -7.36 -3.17 -0.72
C ARG A 196 -7.86 -2.19 0.33
N GLU A 197 -9.16 -2.06 0.40
CA GLU A 197 -9.80 -1.31 1.47
C GLU A 197 -9.38 -1.85 2.85
N ASN A 198 -9.52 -1.01 3.89
CA ASN A 198 -9.24 -1.39 5.28
C ASN A 198 -7.77 -1.78 5.58
N LYS A 199 -6.80 -1.14 4.94
CA LYS A 199 -5.35 -1.34 5.20
C LYS A 199 -4.87 -2.77 4.96
N SER A 200 -5.57 -3.51 4.14
CA SER A 200 -5.23 -4.88 3.77
C SER A 200 -4.58 -4.93 2.40
N PHE A 201 -3.77 -5.95 2.18
CA PHE A 201 -3.09 -6.21 0.92
C PHE A 201 -3.43 -7.60 0.44
N THR A 202 -3.54 -7.74 -0.88
CA THR A 202 -3.67 -9.03 -1.57
C THR A 202 -2.61 -9.14 -2.64
N LEU A 203 -2.35 -10.33 -3.14
CA LEU A 203 -1.55 -10.52 -4.33
C LEU A 203 -2.45 -10.44 -5.58
N ALA A 204 -2.00 -9.74 -6.62
CA ALA A 204 -2.66 -9.71 -7.92
C ALA A 204 -2.61 -11.08 -8.59
N GLU A 205 -1.49 -11.79 -8.39
CA GLU A 205 -1.27 -13.13 -8.92
C GLU A 205 -0.57 -13.98 -7.85
N GLY A 206 -1.02 -15.23 -7.67
CA GLY A 206 -0.48 -16.18 -6.70
C GLY A 206 -1.31 -16.26 -5.42
N ASN A 207 -0.87 -17.10 -4.49
CA ASN A 207 -1.54 -17.31 -3.20
C ASN A 207 -0.67 -16.76 -2.06
N ILE A 208 -1.30 -16.11 -1.10
CA ILE A 208 -0.62 -15.63 0.13
C ILE A 208 0.01 -16.81 0.90
N ALA A 209 -0.58 -18.01 0.82
CA ALA A 209 -0.04 -19.20 1.45
C ALA A 209 1.37 -19.57 0.93
N ASP A 210 1.67 -19.28 -0.33
CA ASP A 210 2.95 -19.62 -0.99
C ASP A 210 4.09 -18.66 -0.60
N LEU A 211 3.76 -17.53 0.04
CA LEU A 211 4.77 -16.60 0.54
C LEU A 211 5.58 -17.24 1.68
N PRO A 212 6.89 -16.94 1.77
CA PRO A 212 7.72 -17.40 2.87
C PRO A 212 7.20 -16.88 4.22
N ASN A 213 7.44 -17.65 5.28
CA ASN A 213 7.08 -17.23 6.63
C ASN A 213 7.89 -15.99 7.01
N GLY A 214 7.25 -15.09 7.77
CA GLY A 214 7.85 -13.85 8.21
C GLY A 214 9.03 -14.08 9.12
N THR A 215 10.09 -13.33 8.89
CA THR A 215 11.31 -13.30 9.72
C THR A 215 11.33 -12.09 10.65
N GLY A 216 10.34 -11.20 10.56
CA GLY A 216 10.20 -10.01 11.39
C GLY A 216 9.93 -10.35 12.85
N LEU A 217 10.49 -9.55 13.76
CA LEU A 217 10.24 -9.67 15.19
C LEU A 217 8.93 -8.98 15.55
N VAL A 218 8.10 -9.64 16.36
CA VAL A 218 6.87 -9.05 16.89
C VAL A 218 7.17 -8.32 18.19
N LYS A 219 6.85 -7.04 18.26
CA LYS A 219 6.98 -6.22 19.48
C LYS A 219 5.60 -5.80 19.97
N ASN A 220 5.41 -5.90 21.30
CA ASN A 220 4.17 -5.54 21.97
C ASN A 220 4.12 -4.06 22.32
N HIS A 221 2.91 -3.55 22.56
CA HIS A 221 2.66 -2.17 23.00
C HIS A 221 3.23 -1.12 22.04
N MET A 222 3.29 -1.46 20.76
CA MET A 222 3.78 -0.60 19.72
C MET A 222 2.93 -0.75 18.47
N LEU A 223 2.79 0.34 17.72
CA LEU A 223 2.14 0.38 16.40
C LEU A 223 3.08 1.02 15.39
N GLU A 224 2.92 0.64 14.16
CA GLU A 224 3.56 1.28 13.03
C GLU A 224 2.68 2.42 12.52
N ASN A 225 3.20 3.64 12.52
CA ASN A 225 2.54 4.77 11.85
C ASN A 225 2.72 4.66 10.33
N SER A 226 1.86 5.37 9.61
CA SER A 226 2.02 5.54 8.16
C SER A 226 3.42 6.04 7.81
N ASN A 227 3.98 5.57 6.70
CA ASN A 227 5.24 6.07 6.14
C ASN A 227 5.04 7.24 5.16
N VAL A 228 3.85 7.85 5.14
CA VAL A 228 3.49 9.00 4.31
C VAL A 228 4.11 10.28 4.87
N ASP A 229 4.85 11.01 4.05
CA ASP A 229 5.24 12.39 4.33
C ASP A 229 4.13 13.33 3.83
N MET A 230 3.27 13.78 4.75
CA MET A 230 2.13 14.64 4.44
C MET A 230 2.56 15.94 3.73
N THR A 231 3.69 16.54 4.13
CA THR A 231 4.17 17.80 3.53
C THR A 231 4.54 17.61 2.07
N LYS A 232 5.25 16.53 1.78
CA LYS A 232 5.63 16.15 0.42
C LYS A 232 4.42 15.82 -0.45
N GLU A 233 3.47 15.04 0.09
CA GLU A 233 2.26 14.65 -0.64
C GLU A 233 1.37 15.87 -0.96
N MET A 234 1.21 16.81 -0.02
CA MET A 234 0.48 18.05 -0.26
C MET A 234 1.15 18.93 -1.33
N ALA A 235 2.48 19.01 -1.32
CA ALA A 235 3.23 19.75 -2.34
C ALA A 235 3.05 19.11 -3.73
N ASN A 236 3.07 17.78 -3.81
CA ASN A 236 2.81 17.03 -5.03
C ASN A 236 1.38 17.27 -5.54
N LEU A 237 0.38 17.23 -4.66
CA LEU A 237 -1.01 17.54 -4.99
C LEU A 237 -1.16 18.94 -5.62
N MET A 238 -0.57 19.96 -4.99
CA MET A 238 -0.62 21.32 -5.53
C MET A 238 0.07 21.42 -6.90
N THR A 239 1.16 20.71 -7.08
CA THR A 239 1.89 20.68 -8.36
C THR A 239 1.05 20.01 -9.44
N ASP A 240 0.46 18.85 -9.16
CA ASP A 240 -0.37 18.13 -10.11
C ASP A 240 -1.65 18.89 -10.47
N GLN A 241 -2.28 19.61 -9.52
CA GLN A 241 -3.42 20.51 -9.79
C GLN A 241 -3.03 21.66 -10.73
N ARG A 242 -1.83 22.25 -10.56
CA ARG A 242 -1.31 23.28 -11.47
C ARG A 242 -1.09 22.70 -12.86
N MET A 243 -0.57 21.48 -12.96
CA MET A 243 -0.35 20.80 -14.25
C MET A 243 -1.66 20.50 -14.98
N ILE A 244 -2.72 20.08 -14.26
CA ILE A 244 -4.06 19.94 -14.85
C ILE A 244 -4.56 21.27 -15.37
N SER A 245 -4.44 22.34 -14.58
CA SER A 245 -4.88 23.67 -14.99
C SER A 245 -4.07 24.19 -16.21
N ALA A 246 -2.79 23.88 -16.29
CA ALA A 246 -1.97 24.20 -17.45
C ALA A 246 -2.40 23.41 -18.69
N SER A 247 -2.67 22.11 -18.55
CA SER A 247 -3.16 21.25 -19.64
C SER A 247 -4.53 21.73 -20.18
N GLN A 248 -5.43 22.16 -19.29
CA GLN A 248 -6.72 22.75 -19.68
C GLN A 248 -6.55 24.04 -20.50
N ARG A 249 -5.61 24.91 -20.09
CA ARG A 249 -5.34 26.15 -20.87
C ARG A 249 -4.77 25.83 -22.25
N VAL A 250 -3.92 24.84 -22.36
CA VAL A 250 -3.39 24.38 -23.66
C VAL A 250 -4.52 23.88 -24.55
N MET A 251 -5.42 23.04 -24.02
CA MET A 251 -6.60 22.56 -24.76
C MET A 251 -7.49 23.73 -25.26
N THR A 252 -7.84 24.66 -24.37
CA THR A 252 -8.65 25.81 -24.75
C THR A 252 -7.95 26.71 -25.77
N SER A 253 -6.65 26.75 -25.80
CA SER A 253 -5.87 27.47 -26.80
C SER A 253 -5.95 26.79 -28.17
N PHE A 254 -5.87 25.47 -28.22
CA PHE A 254 -6.09 24.72 -29.47
C PHE A 254 -7.52 24.86 -29.99
N ASP A 255 -8.51 24.78 -29.11
CA ASP A 255 -9.93 24.99 -29.51
C ASP A 255 -10.14 26.36 -30.18
N LYS A 256 -9.56 27.43 -29.63
CA LYS A 256 -9.60 28.76 -30.20
C LYS A 256 -8.89 28.87 -31.56
N ILE A 257 -7.80 28.13 -31.77
CA ILE A 257 -7.10 28.10 -33.04
C ILE A 257 -7.98 27.42 -34.10
N TYR A 258 -8.56 26.26 -33.78
CA TYR A 258 -9.45 25.53 -34.67
C TYR A 258 -10.73 26.32 -34.99
N GLU A 259 -11.30 27.03 -34.02
CA GLU A 259 -12.44 27.91 -34.22
C GLU A 259 -12.12 29.02 -35.24
N LYS A 260 -10.93 29.65 -35.13
CA LYS A 260 -10.49 30.66 -36.10
C LYS A 260 -10.24 30.07 -37.48
N GLU A 261 -9.56 28.93 -37.58
CA GLU A 261 -9.34 28.24 -38.84
C GLU A 261 -10.70 27.89 -39.53
N ALA A 262 -11.64 27.35 -38.76
CA ALA A 262 -12.97 27.02 -39.29
C ALA A 262 -13.71 28.26 -39.80
N ASN A 263 -13.63 29.39 -39.08
CA ASN A 263 -14.29 30.64 -39.48
C ASN A 263 -13.62 31.34 -40.68
N GLU A 264 -12.29 31.12 -40.88
CA GLU A 264 -11.57 31.66 -42.05
C GLU A 264 -11.78 30.83 -43.32
N ILE A 265 -12.00 29.51 -43.20
CA ILE A 265 -12.31 28.62 -44.34
C ILE A 265 -13.74 28.81 -44.82
N LEU A 266 -14.65 29.29 -44.00
CA LEU A 266 -16.08 29.51 -44.32
C LEU A 266 -16.34 30.93 -44.88
N ARG A 267 -15.35 31.78 -45.06
CA ARG A 267 -15.38 33.07 -45.73
C ARG A 267 -14.75 32.99 -47.11
#